data_00ce6dfe16f736e15878f1cf8822b52c
#
_entry.id   00ce6dfe16f736e15878f1cf8822b52c
#
_cell.length_a   1.000
_cell.length_b   1.000
_cell.length_c   1.000
_cell.angle_alpha   90.00
_cell.angle_beta   90.00
_cell.angle_gamma   90.00
#
_symmetry.space_group_name_H-M   'P 1'
#
loop_
_entity.id
_entity.type
_entity.pdbx_description
1 polymer ?
#
loop_
_entity_poly.entity_id
_entity_poly.type
_entity_poly.pdbx_seq_one_letter_code
_entity_poly.pdbx_strand_id
1 'polypeptide(L)'
;MKIAMANDHAGTKLKNEIKAYLESEGHEVKDFGTYDEESCDLSDFVYPAALSVAKGECDRGIFVDGVGYGSAMIANKLRGIFAVVCQDPFCAALARQHNDSKDRKSVV
;
A
#
# COMPACT_ATOMS: atom_id res chain seq x y z
N MET A 1 6.59 -8.42 10.77
CA MET A 1 6.30 -6.97 10.71
C MET A 1 4.82 -6.77 10.44
N LYS A 2 4.27 -5.67 10.89
CA LYS A 2 2.85 -5.36 10.68
C LYS A 2 2.70 -4.45 9.46
N ILE A 3 1.92 -4.91 8.48
CA ILE A 3 1.81 -4.24 7.18
C ILE A 3 0.36 -3.81 6.96
N ALA A 4 0.17 -2.52 6.68
CA ALA A 4 -1.13 -1.99 6.29
C ALA A 4 -1.33 -2.20 4.79
N MET A 5 -2.50 -2.68 4.40
CA MET A 5 -2.84 -2.83 2.99
C MET A 5 -4.16 -2.15 2.69
N ALA A 6 -4.24 -1.57 1.52
CA ALA A 6 -5.47 -0.99 0.98
C ALA A 6 -5.43 -1.06 -0.54
N ASN A 7 -6.58 -0.95 -1.15
CA ASN A 7 -6.70 -1.05 -2.60
C ASN A 7 -7.98 -0.36 -3.07
N ASP A 8 -8.03 -0.07 -4.36
CA ASP A 8 -9.28 0.28 -5.00
C ASP A 8 -9.97 -0.99 -5.56
N HIS A 9 -11.13 -0.81 -6.18
CA HIS A 9 -11.88 -1.93 -6.72
C HIS A 9 -11.10 -2.73 -7.79
N ALA A 10 -10.24 -2.05 -8.56
CA ALA A 10 -9.44 -2.71 -9.59
C ALA A 10 -8.30 -3.55 -9.01
N GLY A 11 -7.84 -3.22 -7.81
CA GLY A 11 -6.70 -3.89 -7.18
C GLY A 11 -7.05 -5.02 -6.22
N THR A 12 -8.33 -5.35 -6.05
CA THR A 12 -8.77 -6.31 -5.03
C THR A 12 -8.13 -7.69 -5.19
N LYS A 13 -8.08 -8.19 -6.41
CA LYS A 13 -7.53 -9.51 -6.70
C LYS A 13 -6.04 -9.60 -6.36
N LEU A 14 -5.26 -8.63 -6.85
CA LEU A 14 -3.82 -8.58 -6.59
C LEU A 14 -3.53 -8.35 -5.10
N LYS A 15 -4.30 -7.48 -4.44
CA LYS A 15 -4.14 -7.25 -3.01
C LYS A 15 -4.32 -8.55 -2.23
N ASN A 16 -5.32 -9.35 -2.57
CA ASN A 16 -5.56 -10.62 -1.88
C ASN A 16 -4.43 -11.62 -2.08
N GLU A 17 -3.82 -11.66 -3.28
CA GLU A 17 -2.66 -12.51 -3.55
C GLU A 17 -1.45 -12.07 -2.74
N ILE A 18 -1.18 -10.78 -2.70
CA ILE A 18 -0.06 -10.22 -1.92
C ILE A 18 -0.28 -10.48 -0.42
N LYS A 19 -1.50 -10.28 0.06
CA LYS A 19 -1.84 -10.51 1.46
C LYS A 19 -1.56 -11.95 1.87
N ALA A 20 -2.00 -12.92 1.05
CA ALA A 20 -1.76 -14.33 1.33
C ALA A 20 -0.26 -14.65 1.37
N TYR A 21 0.51 -14.09 0.44
CA TYR A 21 1.95 -14.26 0.42
C TYR A 21 2.62 -13.71 1.69
N LEU A 22 2.26 -12.49 2.10
CA LEU A 22 2.84 -11.86 3.27
C LEU A 22 2.51 -12.63 4.54
N GLU A 23 1.28 -13.12 4.66
CA GLU A 23 0.88 -13.93 5.81
C GLU A 23 1.64 -15.26 5.85
N SER A 24 1.91 -15.86 4.69
CA SER A 24 2.70 -17.09 4.62
C SER A 24 4.16 -16.87 5.04
N GLU A 25 4.67 -15.65 4.91
CA GLU A 25 6.03 -15.29 5.33
C GLU A 25 6.10 -14.82 6.79
N GLY A 26 4.99 -14.92 7.52
CA GLY A 26 4.96 -14.59 8.94
C GLY A 26 4.65 -13.14 9.27
N HIS A 27 4.24 -12.32 8.29
CA HIS A 27 3.85 -10.94 8.53
C HIS A 27 2.40 -10.86 8.95
N GLU A 28 2.08 -9.89 9.82
CA GLU A 28 0.71 -9.55 10.16
C GLU A 28 0.21 -8.49 9.17
N VAL A 29 -0.94 -8.74 8.55
CA VAL A 29 -1.52 -7.80 7.57
C VAL A 29 -2.80 -7.20 8.15
N LYS A 30 -2.85 -5.87 8.20
CA LYS A 30 -4.07 -5.14 8.52
C LYS A 30 -4.66 -4.62 7.21
N ASP A 31 -5.77 -5.21 6.80
CA ASP A 31 -6.42 -4.94 5.52
C ASP A 31 -7.51 -3.87 5.73
N PHE A 32 -7.31 -2.70 5.13
CA PHE A 32 -8.25 -1.58 5.23
C PHE A 32 -9.29 -1.58 4.12
N GLY A 33 -9.18 -2.48 3.15
CA GLY A 33 -10.14 -2.60 2.05
C GLY A 33 -9.64 -1.91 0.77
N THR A 34 -10.40 -1.95 -0.28
CA THR A 34 -11.76 -2.54 -0.35
C THR A 34 -11.70 -4.07 -0.46
N TYR A 35 -12.84 -4.73 -0.25
CA TYR A 35 -12.88 -6.20 -0.18
C TYR A 35 -13.53 -6.85 -1.40
N ASP A 36 -14.10 -6.05 -2.30
CA ASP A 36 -14.76 -6.52 -3.51
C ASP A 36 -14.34 -5.68 -4.72
N GLU A 37 -14.96 -5.94 -5.87
CA GLU A 37 -14.63 -5.24 -7.12
C GLU A 37 -15.64 -4.15 -7.47
N GLU A 38 -16.51 -3.77 -6.54
CA GLU A 38 -17.43 -2.65 -6.75
C GLU A 38 -16.69 -1.33 -6.72
N SER A 39 -17.12 -0.41 -7.58
CA SER A 39 -16.50 0.92 -7.67
C SER A 39 -16.53 1.63 -6.31
N CYS A 40 -15.41 2.20 -5.92
CA CYS A 40 -15.25 2.87 -4.64
C CYS A 40 -14.32 4.08 -4.78
N ASP A 41 -14.32 4.94 -3.76
CA ASP A 41 -13.39 6.05 -3.69
C ASP A 41 -12.09 5.57 -3.04
N LEU A 42 -11.00 5.65 -3.78
CA LEU A 42 -9.68 5.19 -3.34
C LEU A 42 -9.26 5.83 -2.01
N SER A 43 -9.54 7.11 -1.81
CA SER A 43 -9.12 7.81 -0.59
C SER A 43 -9.79 7.28 0.67
N ASP A 44 -10.98 6.68 0.57
CA ASP A 44 -11.68 6.11 1.71
C ASP A 44 -10.91 4.93 2.33
N PHE A 45 -10.06 4.27 1.56
CA PHE A 45 -9.32 3.08 1.99
C PHE A 45 -7.83 3.37 2.18
N VAL A 46 -7.22 4.12 1.27
CA VAL A 46 -5.78 4.39 1.31
C VAL A 46 -5.42 5.36 2.43
N TYR A 47 -6.24 6.40 2.65
CA TYR A 47 -5.93 7.39 3.67
C TYR A 47 -5.84 6.77 5.09
N PRO A 48 -6.83 5.99 5.55
CA PRO A 48 -6.73 5.36 6.87
C PRO A 48 -5.53 4.40 6.98
N ALA A 49 -5.23 3.67 5.91
CA ALA A 49 -4.10 2.74 5.90
C ALA A 49 -2.77 3.49 6.01
N ALA A 50 -2.60 4.54 5.24
CA ALA A 50 -1.39 5.37 5.30
C ALA A 50 -1.26 6.07 6.65
N LEU A 51 -2.39 6.50 7.23
CA LEU A 51 -2.39 7.12 8.55
C LEU A 51 -1.90 6.15 9.64
N SER A 52 -2.26 4.87 9.53
CA SER A 52 -1.79 3.86 10.48
C SER A 52 -0.26 3.70 10.44
N VAL A 53 0.34 3.84 9.26
CA VAL A 53 1.80 3.83 9.12
C VAL A 53 2.40 5.11 9.69
N ALA A 54 1.80 6.26 9.42
CA ALA A 54 2.28 7.54 9.93
C ALA A 54 2.27 7.60 11.46
N LYS A 55 1.27 6.98 12.08
CA LYS A 55 1.14 6.92 13.55
C LYS A 55 2.00 5.84 14.20
N GLY A 56 2.63 4.99 13.41
CA GLY A 56 3.43 3.88 13.93
C GLY A 56 2.64 2.65 14.34
N GLU A 57 1.35 2.58 14.04
CA GLU A 57 0.53 1.39 14.30
C GLU A 57 0.91 0.24 13.38
N CYS A 58 1.33 0.56 12.16
CA CYS A 58 1.86 -0.41 11.20
C CYS A 58 3.26 0.03 10.78
N ASP A 59 4.09 -0.93 10.41
CA ASP A 59 5.49 -0.68 10.05
C ASP A 59 5.66 -0.23 8.62
N ARG A 60 4.84 -0.75 7.71
CA ARG A 60 4.90 -0.48 6.27
C ARG A 60 3.51 -0.46 5.69
N GLY A 61 3.37 0.12 4.50
CA GLY A 61 2.13 0.12 3.75
C GLY A 61 2.33 -0.40 2.34
N ILE A 62 1.38 -1.20 1.87
CA ILE A 62 1.33 -1.67 0.48
C ILE A 62 -0.07 -1.36 -0.04
N PHE A 63 -0.13 -0.56 -1.10
CA PHE A 63 -1.40 -0.12 -1.67
C PHE A 63 -1.45 -0.53 -3.14
N VAL A 64 -2.59 -1.06 -3.56
CA VAL A 64 -2.77 -1.57 -4.91
C VAL A 64 -3.95 -0.85 -5.55
N ASP A 65 -3.71 -0.18 -6.67
CA ASP A 65 -4.79 0.45 -7.42
C ASP A 65 -4.57 0.27 -8.92
N GLY A 66 -5.61 0.55 -9.72
CA GLY A 66 -5.62 0.26 -11.14
C GLY A 66 -4.50 0.93 -11.92
N VAL A 67 -4.14 2.16 -11.59
CA VAL A 67 -3.04 2.90 -12.23
C VAL A 67 -1.79 2.89 -11.35
N GLY A 68 -1.95 2.97 -10.04
CA GLY A 68 -0.87 2.96 -9.08
C GLY A 68 -0.42 4.32 -8.60
N TYR A 69 -0.80 5.40 -9.28
CA TYR A 69 -0.32 6.73 -8.92
C TYR A 69 -1.15 7.40 -7.83
N GLY A 70 -2.47 7.19 -7.85
CA GLY A 70 -3.38 7.86 -6.91
C GLY A 70 -3.10 7.52 -5.47
N SER A 71 -2.81 6.27 -5.15
CA SER A 71 -2.51 5.86 -3.79
C SER A 71 -1.22 6.49 -3.27
N ALA A 72 -0.20 6.63 -4.11
CA ALA A 72 1.03 7.32 -3.73
C ALA A 72 0.77 8.79 -3.45
N MET A 73 -0.04 9.44 -4.28
CA MET A 73 -0.39 10.85 -4.09
C MET A 73 -1.12 11.07 -2.77
N ILE A 74 -2.08 10.21 -2.45
CA ILE A 74 -2.84 10.29 -1.19
C ILE A 74 -1.91 10.07 0.02
N ALA A 75 -1.11 9.03 -0.03
CA ALA A 75 -0.22 8.68 1.08
C ALA A 75 0.82 9.75 1.35
N ASN A 76 1.40 10.35 0.30
CA ASN A 76 2.43 11.39 0.44
C ASN A 76 1.90 12.71 1.02
N LYS A 77 0.59 12.88 1.11
CA LYS A 77 0.02 14.05 1.79
C LYS A 77 0.14 13.97 3.31
N LEU A 78 0.45 12.81 3.84
CA LEU A 78 0.65 12.62 5.28
C LEU A 78 2.10 12.89 5.66
N ARG A 79 2.30 13.64 6.75
CA ARG A 79 3.65 13.93 7.23
C ARG A 79 4.34 12.62 7.66
N GLY A 80 5.58 12.45 7.23
CA GLY A 80 6.38 11.29 7.58
C GLY A 80 6.18 10.08 6.67
N ILE A 81 5.34 10.20 5.65
CA ILE A 81 5.12 9.12 4.68
C ILE A 81 5.87 9.46 3.38
N PHE A 82 6.68 8.52 2.93
CA PHE A 82 7.38 8.58 1.65
C PHE A 82 6.92 7.40 0.81
N ALA A 83 5.92 7.65 -0.02
CA ALA A 83 5.30 6.62 -0.84
C ALA A 83 5.76 6.75 -2.28
N VAL A 84 6.02 5.61 -2.91
CA VAL A 84 6.46 5.55 -4.31
C VAL A 84 5.66 4.49 -5.06
N VAL A 85 5.58 4.66 -6.37
CA VAL A 85 5.01 3.64 -7.26
C VAL A 85 6.15 2.71 -7.66
N CYS A 86 6.01 1.42 -7.34
CA CYS A 86 7.01 0.42 -7.66
C CYS A 86 6.47 -0.51 -8.72
N GLN A 87 7.09 -0.46 -9.90
CA GLN A 87 6.71 -1.30 -11.03
C GLN A 87 7.52 -2.59 -11.10
N ASP A 88 8.67 -2.61 -10.40
CA ASP A 88 9.56 -3.77 -10.35
C ASP A 88 10.42 -3.72 -9.09
N PRO A 89 11.14 -4.82 -8.75
CA PRO A 89 11.98 -4.85 -7.56
C PRO A 89 13.12 -3.83 -7.58
N PHE A 90 13.63 -3.49 -8.75
CA PHE A 90 14.71 -2.51 -8.88
C PHE A 90 14.25 -1.13 -8.43
N CYS A 91 13.07 -0.68 -8.87
CA CYS A 91 12.49 0.60 -8.43
C CYS A 91 12.26 0.61 -6.93
N ALA A 92 11.79 -0.49 -6.35
CA ALA A 92 11.57 -0.57 -4.91
C ALA A 92 12.88 -0.45 -4.13
N ALA A 93 13.95 -1.09 -4.59
CA ALA A 93 15.25 -1.01 -3.95
C ALA A 93 15.81 0.41 -4.01
N LEU A 94 15.72 1.08 -5.15
CA LEU A 94 16.18 2.45 -5.30
C LEU A 94 15.41 3.41 -4.40
N ALA A 95 14.09 3.23 -4.31
CA ALA A 95 13.26 4.07 -3.45
C ALA A 95 13.67 3.95 -1.98
N ARG A 96 13.99 2.75 -1.50
CA ARG A 96 14.47 2.57 -0.13
C ARG A 96 15.84 3.19 0.08
N GLN A 97 16.76 3.02 -0.86
CA GLN A 97 18.13 3.50 -0.74
C GLN A 97 18.23 5.02 -0.83
N HIS A 98 17.47 5.63 -1.72
CA HIS A 98 17.62 7.06 -2.02
C HIS A 98 16.58 7.94 -1.34
N ASN A 99 15.38 7.42 -1.06
CA ASN A 99 14.27 8.20 -0.56
C ASN A 99 13.70 7.71 0.76
N ASP A 100 14.24 6.64 1.33
CA ASP A 100 13.77 6.04 2.58
C ASP A 100 12.25 5.81 2.59
N SER A 101 11.71 5.35 1.48
CA SER A 101 10.27 5.11 1.39
C SER A 101 9.85 3.98 2.32
N LYS A 102 8.74 4.17 3.02
CA LYS A 102 8.18 3.16 3.92
C LYS A 102 6.98 2.47 3.32
N ASP A 103 6.39 3.08 2.33
CA ASP A 103 5.24 2.53 1.63
C ASP A 103 5.67 2.02 0.27
N ARG A 104 4.94 1.03 -0.20
CA ARG A 104 5.17 0.47 -1.53
C ARG A 104 3.86 0.44 -2.29
N LYS A 105 3.93 0.73 -3.57
CA LYS A 105 2.78 0.72 -4.45
C LYS A 105 3.00 -0.29 -5.54
N SER A 106 1.98 -1.01 -5.86
CA SER A 106 1.99 -1.88 -7.03
C SER A 106 1.10 -1.31 -8.10
N VAL A 107 1.55 -1.42 -9.33
CA VAL A 107 0.72 -1.11 -10.49
C VAL A 107 0.13 -2.42 -10.98
N VAL A 108 -1.17 -2.41 -11.22
CA VAL A 108 -1.89 -3.60 -11.65
C VAL A 108 -2.09 -3.58 -13.15
#